data_de1057055d6231b8d36daa48834150d8
#
_entry.id   de1057055d6231b8d36daa48834150d8
#
_cell.length_a   1.000
_cell.length_b   1.000
_cell.length_c   1.000
_cell.angle_alpha   90.00
_cell.angle_beta   90.00
_cell.angle_gamma   90.00
#
_symmetry.space_group_name_H-M   'P 1'
#
loop_
_entity.id
_entity.type
_entity.pdbx_description
1 polymer ?
#
loop_
_entity_poly.entity_id
_entity_poly.type
_entity_poly.pdbx_seq_one_letter_code
_entity_poly.pdbx_strand_id
1 'polypeptide(L)'
;MKNNSYDDIINLPHPVSKNHPQMPLRDRAAQFAPFAALTGHDAAIKETARLTDERLELSEEAIAQLNEKINIIRNNIGIEQKVSITYFIPDAKKAGGSYVVCSGVVKKVDEYEHAIIMTDQTVIPVEQISDIKIGRASCRDRV
;
A
#
# COMPACT_ATOMS: atom_id res chain seq x y z
N MET A 1 46.82 30.21 -37.82
CA MET A 1 45.62 30.48 -37.00
C MET A 1 44.38 29.96 -37.74
N LYS A 2 43.78 28.94 -37.24
CA LYS A 2 42.55 28.40 -37.81
C LYS A 2 41.43 29.35 -37.39
N ASN A 3 40.95 30.15 -38.29
CA ASN A 3 39.74 30.94 -38.07
C ASN A 3 38.60 29.95 -37.82
N ASN A 4 37.96 30.07 -36.66
CA ASN A 4 36.76 29.34 -36.38
C ASN A 4 35.70 29.79 -37.39
N SER A 5 35.38 28.89 -38.29
CA SER A 5 34.46 29.12 -39.41
C SER A 5 33.01 29.37 -39.02
N TYR A 6 32.73 29.68 -37.77
CA TYR A 6 31.37 29.89 -37.24
C TYR A 6 31.02 31.36 -37.00
N ASP A 7 32.00 32.28 -37.14
CA ASP A 7 31.74 33.71 -36.91
C ASP A 7 30.74 34.27 -37.90
N ASP A 8 30.66 33.68 -39.09
CA ASP A 8 29.74 34.11 -40.15
C ASP A 8 28.27 33.75 -39.84
N ILE A 9 28.04 32.76 -38.99
CA ILE A 9 26.69 32.24 -38.70
C ILE A 9 26.16 32.63 -37.33
N ILE A 10 27.05 33.04 -36.40
CA ILE A 10 26.66 33.42 -35.04
C ILE A 10 25.66 34.58 -35.01
N ASN A 11 25.82 35.54 -35.91
CA ASN A 11 25.00 36.75 -35.98
C ASN A 11 23.82 36.63 -36.95
N LEU A 12 23.63 35.48 -37.57
CA LEU A 12 22.50 35.28 -38.45
C LEU A 12 21.18 35.18 -37.65
N PRO A 13 20.11 35.80 -38.15
CA PRO A 13 18.82 35.70 -37.52
C PRO A 13 18.34 34.23 -37.49
N HIS A 14 17.68 33.86 -36.43
CA HIS A 14 17.11 32.54 -36.25
C HIS A 14 16.17 32.19 -37.44
N PRO A 15 16.32 31.02 -38.06
CA PRO A 15 15.45 30.60 -39.17
C PRO A 15 14.02 30.45 -38.70
N VAL A 16 13.12 31.13 -39.37
CA VAL A 16 11.68 31.04 -39.11
C VAL A 16 11.01 30.42 -40.33
N SER A 17 10.19 29.39 -40.09
CA SER A 17 9.43 28.78 -41.17
C SER A 17 8.39 29.74 -41.74
N LYS A 18 8.33 29.84 -43.06
CA LYS A 18 7.31 30.63 -43.78
C LYS A 18 6.01 29.84 -43.99
N ASN A 19 6.09 28.53 -43.94
CA ASN A 19 4.97 27.64 -44.26
C ASN A 19 4.24 27.11 -43.04
N HIS A 20 4.89 27.10 -41.88
CA HIS A 20 4.33 26.61 -40.65
C HIS A 20 4.32 27.67 -39.57
N PRO A 21 3.19 27.85 -38.86
CA PRO A 21 3.13 28.81 -37.75
C PRO A 21 4.09 28.35 -36.65
N GLN A 22 4.74 29.33 -36.02
CA GLN A 22 5.62 29.07 -34.90
C GLN A 22 4.81 28.59 -33.69
N MET A 23 5.28 27.53 -33.05
CA MET A 23 4.63 27.02 -31.86
C MET A 23 4.63 28.04 -30.71
N PRO A 24 3.50 28.29 -30.06
CA PRO A 24 3.43 29.18 -28.90
C PRO A 24 4.43 28.77 -27.82
N LEU A 25 4.93 29.75 -27.09
CA LEU A 25 5.94 29.51 -26.04
C LEU A 25 5.45 28.52 -24.97
N ARG A 26 4.17 28.57 -24.68
CA ARG A 26 3.51 27.65 -23.75
C ARG A 26 3.59 26.19 -24.21
N ASP A 27 3.34 25.95 -25.49
CA ASP A 27 3.37 24.59 -26.03
C ASP A 27 4.81 24.06 -26.18
N ARG A 28 5.75 24.97 -26.45
CA ARG A 28 7.19 24.64 -26.45
C ARG A 28 7.68 24.22 -25.05
N ALA A 29 7.23 24.90 -24.01
CA ALA A 29 7.54 24.54 -22.64
C ALA A 29 6.90 23.19 -22.25
N ALA A 30 5.70 22.88 -22.74
CA ALA A 30 5.01 21.62 -22.52
C ALA A 30 5.70 20.40 -23.17
N GLN A 31 6.50 20.58 -24.22
CA GLN A 31 7.27 19.49 -24.83
C GLN A 31 8.29 18.87 -23.88
N PHE A 32 8.77 19.61 -22.92
CA PHE A 32 9.72 19.15 -21.90
C PHE A 32 9.04 18.67 -20.60
N ALA A 33 7.73 18.79 -20.50
CA ALA A 33 6.98 18.20 -19.40
C ALA A 33 6.93 16.67 -19.59
N PRO A 34 7.73 15.88 -18.85
CA PRO A 34 7.85 14.45 -19.13
C PRO A 34 6.51 13.78 -18.85
N PHE A 35 5.89 13.26 -19.90
CA PHE A 35 4.73 12.36 -19.81
C PHE A 35 3.48 12.90 -19.12
N ALA A 36 3.41 14.19 -18.80
CA ALA A 36 2.23 14.80 -18.19
C ALA A 36 0.96 14.72 -19.08
N ALA A 37 1.15 14.50 -20.37
CA ALA A 37 0.07 14.30 -21.33
C ALA A 37 -0.50 12.88 -21.35
N LEU A 38 0.16 11.90 -20.73
CA LEU A 38 -0.31 10.51 -20.68
C LEU A 38 -1.32 10.34 -19.56
N THR A 39 -2.57 10.05 -19.91
CA THR A 39 -3.62 9.77 -18.96
C THR A 39 -3.28 8.53 -18.12
N GLY A 40 -3.32 8.64 -16.81
CA GLY A 40 -3.04 7.54 -15.89
C GLY A 40 -1.56 7.30 -15.57
N HIS A 41 -0.63 8.11 -16.09
CA HIS A 41 0.79 7.96 -15.80
C HIS A 41 1.12 8.16 -14.31
N ASP A 42 0.53 9.16 -13.67
CA ASP A 42 0.71 9.39 -12.23
C ASP A 42 0.19 8.23 -11.39
N ALA A 43 -0.93 7.63 -11.78
CA ALA A 43 -1.47 6.45 -11.12
C ALA A 43 -0.55 5.23 -11.28
N ALA A 44 0.04 5.04 -12.46
CA ALA A 44 1.00 3.98 -12.72
C ALA A 44 2.30 4.16 -11.91
N ILE A 45 2.81 5.39 -11.80
CA ILE A 45 3.99 5.70 -10.97
C ILE A 45 3.70 5.43 -9.49
N LYS A 46 2.56 5.87 -8.98
CA LYS A 46 2.16 5.63 -7.59
C LYS A 46 2.05 4.13 -7.29
N GLU A 47 1.47 3.37 -8.21
CA GLU A 47 1.35 1.92 -8.07
C GLU A 47 2.72 1.22 -8.11
N THR A 48 3.62 1.65 -8.98
CA THR A 48 4.99 1.12 -9.04
C THR A 48 5.79 1.44 -7.78
N ALA A 49 5.62 2.64 -7.23
CA ALA A 49 6.29 3.07 -6.01
C ALA A 49 5.67 2.49 -4.73
N ARG A 50 4.44 1.94 -4.80
CA ARG A 50 3.79 1.33 -3.66
C ARG A 50 4.56 0.10 -3.20
N LEU A 51 5.04 0.15 -1.96
CA LEU A 51 5.74 -0.95 -1.34
C LEU A 51 4.74 -1.99 -0.84
N THR A 52 5.09 -3.25 -1.01
CA THR A 52 4.39 -4.40 -0.43
C THR A 52 5.30 -5.12 0.53
N ASP A 53 4.73 -5.61 1.62
CA ASP A 53 5.43 -6.43 2.58
C ASP A 53 5.42 -7.90 2.12
N GLU A 54 6.46 -8.63 2.46
CA GLU A 54 6.47 -10.08 2.30
C GLU A 54 5.76 -10.75 3.48
N ARG A 55 5.06 -11.84 3.21
CA ARG A 55 4.47 -12.65 4.25
C ARG A 55 5.58 -13.32 5.06
N LEU A 56 5.63 -13.03 6.35
CA LEU A 56 6.53 -13.69 7.28
C LEU A 56 6.05 -15.12 7.56
N GLU A 57 6.92 -16.08 7.37
CA GLU A 57 6.67 -17.43 7.84
C GLU A 57 6.79 -17.48 9.37
N LEU A 58 5.72 -17.90 10.00
CA LEU A 58 5.69 -18.04 11.45
C LEU A 58 6.44 -19.31 11.87
N SER A 59 7.24 -19.20 12.92
CA SER A 59 7.85 -20.38 13.55
C SER A 59 6.79 -21.27 14.19
N GLU A 60 7.09 -22.54 14.39
CA GLU A 60 6.17 -23.48 15.05
C GLU A 60 5.77 -23.00 16.45
N GLU A 61 6.69 -22.37 17.17
CA GLU A 61 6.43 -21.76 18.47
C GLU A 61 5.42 -20.60 18.39
N ALA A 62 5.55 -19.76 17.37
CA ALA A 62 4.60 -18.67 17.14
C ALA A 62 3.21 -19.19 16.79
N ILE A 63 3.13 -20.23 15.99
CA ILE A 63 1.86 -20.88 15.65
C ILE A 63 1.21 -21.48 16.90
N ALA A 64 1.99 -22.15 17.77
CA ALA A 64 1.49 -22.69 19.03
C ALA A 64 0.93 -21.59 19.95
N GLN A 65 1.63 -20.47 20.07
CA GLN A 65 1.16 -19.32 20.85
C GLN A 65 -0.11 -18.69 20.25
N LEU A 66 -0.22 -18.62 18.94
CA LEU A 66 -1.45 -18.14 18.27
C LEU A 66 -2.63 -19.07 18.57
N ASN A 67 -2.42 -20.37 18.48
CA ASN A 67 -3.46 -21.35 18.78
C ASN A 67 -3.92 -21.27 20.25
N GLU A 68 -3.01 -21.06 21.18
CA GLU A 68 -3.34 -20.83 22.59
C GLU A 68 -4.17 -19.57 22.77
N LYS A 69 -3.76 -18.46 22.14
CA LYS A 69 -4.52 -17.21 22.18
C LYS A 69 -5.92 -17.35 21.56
N ILE A 70 -6.04 -18.05 20.45
CA ILE A 70 -7.33 -18.34 19.81
C ILE A 70 -8.23 -19.18 20.73
N ASN A 71 -7.69 -20.15 21.43
CA ASN A 71 -8.45 -20.94 22.41
C ASN A 71 -8.91 -20.10 23.59
N ILE A 72 -8.08 -19.19 24.08
CA ILE A 72 -8.46 -18.22 25.12
C ILE A 72 -9.61 -17.35 24.65
N ILE A 73 -9.52 -16.82 23.45
CA ILE A 73 -10.58 -16.00 22.85
C ILE A 73 -11.87 -16.79 22.72
N ARG A 74 -11.79 -18.03 22.23
CA ARG A 74 -12.95 -18.92 22.07
C ARG A 74 -13.65 -19.20 23.40
N ASN A 75 -12.90 -19.44 24.45
CA ASN A 75 -13.47 -19.67 25.78
C ASN A 75 -14.08 -18.42 26.41
N ASN A 76 -13.64 -17.24 25.96
CA ASN A 76 -14.09 -15.94 26.45
C ASN A 76 -15.10 -15.26 25.51
N ILE A 77 -15.62 -15.98 24.51
CA ILE A 77 -16.70 -15.48 23.65
C ILE A 77 -17.92 -15.18 24.53
N GLY A 78 -18.40 -13.93 24.48
CA GLY A 78 -19.48 -13.43 25.36
C GLY A 78 -19.00 -12.48 26.44
N ILE A 79 -17.71 -12.43 26.72
CA ILE A 79 -17.09 -11.36 27.48
C ILE A 79 -16.64 -10.32 26.44
N GLU A 80 -17.02 -9.05 26.63
CA GLU A 80 -16.61 -7.95 25.74
C GLU A 80 -15.10 -7.66 25.87
N GLN A 81 -14.29 -8.63 25.49
CA GLN A 81 -12.86 -8.49 25.53
C GLN A 81 -12.36 -7.94 24.19
N LYS A 82 -11.72 -6.78 24.23
CA LYS A 82 -11.08 -6.21 23.05
C LYS A 82 -9.83 -6.99 22.70
N VAL A 83 -9.71 -7.37 21.45
CA VAL A 83 -8.53 -8.01 20.89
C VAL A 83 -8.01 -7.18 19.74
N SER A 84 -6.70 -7.18 19.54
CA SER A 84 -6.06 -6.62 18.36
C SER A 84 -5.42 -7.76 17.59
N ILE A 85 -5.86 -7.95 16.36
CA ILE A 85 -5.38 -9.02 15.47
C ILE A 85 -4.60 -8.37 14.35
N THR A 86 -3.34 -8.76 14.21
CA THR A 86 -2.51 -8.38 13.07
C THR A 86 -2.54 -9.51 12.07
N TYR A 87 -2.97 -9.22 10.86
CA TYR A 87 -3.08 -10.21 9.79
C TYR A 87 -2.58 -9.66 8.47
N PHE A 88 -2.19 -10.58 7.59
CA PHE A 88 -1.65 -10.27 6.28
C PHE A 88 -2.73 -10.30 5.22
N ILE A 89 -2.81 -9.26 4.41
CA ILE A 89 -3.70 -9.20 3.25
C ILE A 89 -2.83 -9.26 1.99
N PRO A 90 -2.94 -10.33 1.19
CA PRO A 90 -2.20 -10.43 -0.06
C PRO A 90 -2.64 -9.36 -1.05
N ASP A 91 -1.70 -8.81 -1.80
CA ASP A 91 -1.99 -7.84 -2.84
C ASP A 91 -2.50 -8.53 -4.11
N ALA A 92 -3.51 -7.95 -4.74
CA ALA A 92 -4.09 -8.49 -5.97
C ALA A 92 -3.22 -8.23 -7.21
N LYS A 93 -2.34 -7.22 -7.17
CA LYS A 93 -1.58 -6.76 -8.34
C LYS A 93 -0.10 -7.05 -8.25
N LYS A 94 0.45 -7.13 -7.04
CA LYS A 94 1.88 -7.34 -6.79
C LYS A 94 2.12 -8.58 -5.95
N ALA A 95 3.31 -9.12 -6.04
CA ALA A 95 3.80 -10.11 -5.09
C ALA A 95 3.90 -9.48 -3.70
N GLY A 96 3.51 -10.21 -2.64
CA GLY A 96 3.44 -9.69 -1.28
C GLY A 96 2.06 -9.14 -0.92
N GLY A 97 2.01 -8.27 0.04
CA GLY A 97 0.77 -7.68 0.55
C GLY A 97 1.03 -6.64 1.62
N SER A 98 0.14 -6.53 2.57
CA SER A 98 0.28 -5.62 3.70
C SER A 98 -0.24 -6.23 4.99
N TYR A 99 0.37 -5.84 6.11
CA TYR A 99 -0.10 -6.19 7.44
C TYR A 99 -1.12 -5.14 7.89
N VAL A 100 -2.27 -5.63 8.33
CA VAL A 100 -3.36 -4.80 8.85
C VAL A 100 -3.66 -5.19 10.28
N VAL A 101 -3.91 -4.21 11.13
CA VAL A 101 -4.31 -4.42 12.51
C VAL A 101 -5.80 -4.13 12.63
N CYS A 102 -6.57 -5.13 13.02
CA CYS A 102 -7.98 -5.00 13.35
C CYS A 102 -8.14 -5.11 14.86
N SER A 103 -8.75 -4.10 15.47
CA SER A 103 -9.02 -4.07 16.92
C SER A 103 -10.51 -4.03 17.17
N GLY A 104 -10.99 -4.93 17.98
CA GLY A 104 -12.41 -5.01 18.29
C GLY A 104 -12.74 -6.18 19.20
N VAL A 105 -14.01 -6.52 19.27
CA VAL A 105 -14.51 -7.68 20.02
C VAL A 105 -14.78 -8.83 19.06
N VAL A 106 -14.35 -10.01 19.42
CA VAL A 106 -14.63 -11.23 18.64
C VAL A 106 -16.07 -11.70 18.88
N LYS A 107 -16.81 -11.86 17.80
CA LYS A 107 -18.17 -12.38 17.83
C LYS A 107 -18.21 -13.91 17.84
N LYS A 108 -17.41 -14.53 16.97
CA LYS A 108 -17.37 -15.96 16.78
C LYS A 108 -16.02 -16.40 16.21
N VAL A 109 -15.58 -17.57 16.61
CA VAL A 109 -14.48 -18.27 15.92
C VAL A 109 -15.10 -19.43 15.15
N ASP A 110 -14.93 -19.42 13.83
CA ASP A 110 -15.44 -20.48 12.97
C ASP A 110 -14.35 -21.52 12.73
N GLU A 111 -14.61 -22.74 13.17
CA GLU A 111 -13.67 -23.86 13.05
C GLU A 111 -13.69 -24.47 11.64
N TYR A 112 -14.81 -24.37 10.93
CA TYR A 112 -14.94 -24.92 9.57
C TYR A 112 -14.24 -24.05 8.53
N GLU A 113 -14.42 -22.75 8.65
CA GLU A 113 -13.79 -21.78 7.75
C GLU A 113 -12.41 -21.36 8.22
N HIS A 114 -11.95 -21.84 9.38
CA HIS A 114 -10.71 -21.38 10.02
C HIS A 114 -10.58 -19.86 10.04
N ALA A 115 -11.64 -19.19 10.50
CA ALA A 115 -11.73 -17.75 10.50
C ALA A 115 -12.23 -17.19 11.83
N ILE A 116 -11.75 -15.99 12.16
CA ILE A 116 -12.24 -15.21 13.30
C ILE A 116 -13.19 -14.15 12.78
N ILE A 117 -14.41 -14.14 13.29
CA ILE A 117 -15.44 -13.18 12.93
C ILE A 117 -15.53 -12.14 14.05
N MET A 118 -15.26 -10.89 13.68
CA MET A 118 -15.36 -9.74 14.59
C MET A 118 -16.82 -9.24 14.68
N THR A 119 -17.10 -8.45 15.70
CA THR A 119 -18.41 -7.80 15.87
C THR A 119 -18.75 -6.88 14.70
N ASP A 120 -17.73 -6.30 14.07
CA ASP A 120 -17.85 -5.45 12.88
C ASP A 120 -18.12 -6.23 11.58
N GLN A 121 -18.37 -7.54 11.68
CA GLN A 121 -18.54 -8.47 10.56
C GLN A 121 -17.25 -8.69 9.73
N THR A 122 -16.12 -8.26 10.22
CA THR A 122 -14.84 -8.55 9.59
C THR A 122 -14.47 -10.01 9.78
N VAL A 123 -14.22 -10.72 8.70
CA VAL A 123 -13.78 -12.12 8.70
C VAL A 123 -12.28 -12.17 8.48
N ILE A 124 -11.54 -12.73 9.43
CA ILE A 124 -10.09 -12.82 9.40
C ILE A 124 -9.69 -14.28 9.33
N PRO A 125 -9.13 -14.78 8.22
CA PRO A 125 -8.64 -16.15 8.12
C PRO A 125 -7.48 -16.38 9.11
N VAL A 126 -7.56 -17.47 9.85
CA VAL A 126 -6.53 -17.83 10.86
C VAL A 126 -5.15 -17.99 10.21
N GLU A 127 -5.11 -18.48 8.98
CA GLU A 127 -3.85 -18.69 8.24
C GLU A 127 -3.11 -17.38 7.92
N GLN A 128 -3.82 -16.27 7.89
CA GLN A 128 -3.26 -14.95 7.59
C GLN A 128 -2.88 -14.17 8.86
N ILE A 129 -3.22 -14.68 10.03
CA ILE A 129 -2.93 -14.03 11.30
C ILE A 129 -1.44 -14.14 11.62
N SER A 130 -0.82 -12.99 11.90
CA SER A 130 0.57 -12.89 12.30
C SER A 130 0.73 -12.75 13.82
N ASP A 131 -0.14 -11.98 14.48
CA ASP A 131 -0.12 -11.80 15.93
C ASP A 131 -1.52 -11.48 16.46
N ILE A 132 -1.76 -11.87 17.71
CA ILE A 132 -2.98 -11.57 18.45
C ILE A 132 -2.59 -10.98 19.80
N LYS A 133 -3.09 -9.79 20.09
CA LYS A 133 -2.97 -9.15 21.38
C LYS A 133 -4.33 -9.12 22.07
N ILE A 134 -4.41 -9.74 23.22
CA ILE A 134 -5.63 -9.75 24.02
C ILE A 134 -5.53 -8.55 24.97
N GLY A 135 -6.37 -7.52 24.74
CA GLY A 135 -6.46 -6.35 25.60
C GLY A 135 -7.13 -6.76 26.91
N ARG A 136 -6.56 -6.33 28.06
CA ARG A 136 -7.31 -6.33 29.30
C ARG A 136 -8.40 -5.27 29.16
N ALA A 137 -9.61 -5.58 29.62
CA ALA A 137 -10.66 -4.58 29.80
C ALA A 137 -10.23 -3.61 30.94
N SER A 138 -9.27 -2.76 30.61
CA SER A 138 -8.79 -1.71 31.50
C SER A 138 -9.54 -0.44 31.14
N CYS A 139 -10.40 0.00 32.03
CA CYS A 139 -11.13 1.27 31.99
C CYS A 139 -10.22 2.52 31.98
N ARG A 140 -9.07 2.48 31.34
CA ARG A 140 -8.06 3.55 31.41
C ARG A 140 -7.74 4.24 30.10
N ASP A 141 -8.54 4.06 29.05
CA ASP A 141 -8.47 4.93 27.88
C ASP A 141 -9.65 5.89 27.84
N ARG A 142 -9.73 6.71 28.87
CA ARG A 142 -10.35 8.02 28.81
C ARG A 142 -9.25 9.03 28.48
N VAL A 143 -9.05 9.28 27.27
CA VAL A 143 -8.50 10.54 26.81
C VAL A 143 -9.44 11.11 25.78
#